data_2224bbebceda60a079e671b8cae25f2e
#
_entry.id   2224bbebceda60a079e671b8cae25f2e
#
_cell.length_a   1.000
_cell.length_b   1.000
_cell.length_c   1.000
_cell.angle_alpha   90.00
_cell.angle_beta   90.00
_cell.angle_gamma   90.00
#
_symmetry.space_group_name_H-M   'P 1'
#
loop_
_entity.id
_entity.type
_entity.pdbx_description
1 polymer ?
#
loop_
_entity_poly.entity_id
_entity_poly.type
_entity_poly.pdbx_seq_one_letter_code
_entity_poly.pdbx_strand_id
1 'polypeptide(L)'
;LNFMLTKANVDDRDKNVFNRLTDNVFGKLFADKGYISQGLFERLFNDGINLVTGVRSNMKNKLMPLYDRILLRKRSVIETINDELKNVAQLVHSRHRSIFNFAMNVLSAIAAYSFFEKKPAVNIDFAIEQHSGQLTLF
;
A
#
# COMPACT_ATOMS: atom_id res chain seq x y z
N LEU A 1 3.45 -7.35 7.66
CA LEU A 1 3.17 -7.53 6.24
C LEU A 1 2.01 -8.51 6.09
N ASN A 2 0.90 -8.07 5.51
CA ASN A 2 -0.25 -8.94 5.23
C ASN A 2 -0.25 -9.32 3.75
N PHE A 3 -0.54 -10.58 3.46
CA PHE A 3 -0.75 -11.05 2.11
C PHE A 3 -1.84 -12.11 2.07
N MET A 4 -2.45 -12.27 0.91
CA MET A 4 -3.51 -13.25 0.70
C MET A 4 -3.37 -13.88 -0.69
N LEU A 5 -3.50 -15.20 -0.76
CA LEU A 5 -3.57 -15.94 -2.01
C LEU A 5 -5.04 -16.13 -2.40
N THR A 6 -5.38 -15.69 -3.59
CA THR A 6 -6.74 -15.82 -4.15
C THR A 6 -6.69 -16.50 -5.51
N LYS A 7 -7.85 -16.96 -5.99
CA LYS A 7 -7.98 -17.39 -7.40
C LYS A 7 -7.80 -16.18 -8.31
N ALA A 8 -7.30 -16.39 -9.52
CA ALA A 8 -7.02 -15.32 -10.48
C ALA A 8 -8.23 -14.47 -10.91
N ASN A 9 -9.44 -14.97 -10.71
CA ASN A 9 -10.69 -14.27 -11.00
C ASN A 9 -11.26 -13.46 -9.84
N VAL A 10 -10.59 -13.45 -8.70
CA VAL A 10 -11.02 -12.65 -7.54
C VAL A 10 -10.42 -11.25 -7.66
N ASP A 11 -11.29 -10.24 -7.65
CA ASP A 11 -10.87 -8.83 -7.65
C ASP A 11 -10.19 -8.49 -6.32
N ASP A 12 -9.08 -7.76 -6.37
CA ASP A 12 -8.35 -7.28 -5.19
C ASP A 12 -9.17 -6.29 -4.34
N ARG A 13 -10.24 -5.70 -4.92
CA ARG A 13 -11.24 -4.87 -4.23
C ARG A 13 -12.37 -5.67 -3.60
N ASP A 14 -12.36 -7.01 -3.74
CA ASP A 14 -13.34 -7.85 -3.08
C ASP A 14 -13.38 -7.58 -1.58
N LYS A 15 -14.58 -7.51 -1.04
CA LYS A 15 -14.80 -7.13 0.37
C LYS A 15 -14.08 -8.07 1.35
N ASN A 16 -14.08 -9.37 1.07
CA ASN A 16 -13.48 -10.36 1.97
C ASN A 16 -11.95 -10.31 1.90
N VAL A 17 -11.40 -10.13 0.69
CA VAL A 17 -9.95 -9.95 0.48
C VAL A 17 -9.49 -8.72 1.21
N PHE A 18 -10.16 -7.60 0.98
CA PHE A 18 -9.78 -6.32 1.55
C PHE A 18 -9.85 -6.31 3.08
N ASN A 19 -10.92 -6.87 3.66
CA ASN A 19 -11.06 -6.95 5.11
C ASN A 19 -9.94 -7.77 5.75
N ARG A 20 -9.55 -8.91 5.14
CA ARG A 20 -8.44 -9.71 5.66
C ARG A 20 -7.09 -9.02 5.56
N LEU A 21 -6.86 -8.26 4.47
CA LEU A 21 -5.61 -7.52 4.30
C LEU A 21 -5.50 -6.32 5.24
N THR A 22 -6.64 -5.73 5.63
CA THR A 22 -6.70 -4.58 6.54
C THR A 22 -6.97 -4.96 7.99
N ASP A 23 -7.06 -6.25 8.30
CA ASP A 23 -7.22 -6.71 9.67
C ASP A 23 -6.04 -6.24 10.55
N ASN A 24 -6.35 -5.66 11.70
CA ASN A 24 -5.40 -5.02 12.62
C ASN A 24 -4.61 -3.84 12.01
N VAL A 25 -5.07 -3.26 10.91
CA VAL A 25 -4.54 -2.01 10.35
C VAL A 25 -5.38 -0.84 10.84
N PHE A 26 -4.74 0.23 11.26
CA PHE A 26 -5.39 1.48 11.67
C PHE A 26 -4.59 2.70 11.20
N GLY A 27 -5.22 3.86 11.13
CA GLY A 27 -4.59 5.11 10.72
C GLY A 27 -4.77 5.39 9.22
N LYS A 28 -3.70 5.76 8.50
CA LYS A 28 -3.77 6.14 7.09
C LYS A 28 -3.32 5.00 6.18
N LEU A 29 -4.17 4.67 5.20
CA LEU A 29 -3.89 3.70 4.15
C LEU A 29 -3.74 4.43 2.80
N PHE A 30 -2.55 4.35 2.20
CA PHE A 30 -2.26 4.96 0.90
C PHE A 30 -2.48 3.94 -0.21
N ALA A 31 -3.43 4.23 -1.11
CA ALA A 31 -3.81 3.31 -2.17
C ALA A 31 -3.88 3.97 -3.54
N ASP A 32 -3.98 3.15 -4.57
CA ASP A 32 -4.14 3.62 -5.94
C ASP A 32 -5.54 4.17 -6.20
N LYS A 33 -5.66 5.00 -7.24
CA LYS A 33 -6.94 5.56 -7.71
C LYS A 33 -7.99 4.49 -8.07
N GLY A 34 -7.55 3.27 -8.35
CA GLY A 34 -8.41 2.12 -8.60
C GLY A 34 -9.31 1.77 -7.41
N TYR A 35 -8.84 2.02 -6.19
CA TYR A 35 -9.58 1.72 -4.95
C TYR A 35 -10.60 2.78 -4.53
N ILE A 36 -10.83 3.80 -5.37
CA ILE A 36 -11.84 4.83 -5.08
C ILE A 36 -13.24 4.24 -5.24
N SER A 37 -13.89 3.99 -4.11
CA SER A 37 -15.29 3.59 -4.00
C SER A 37 -15.87 4.21 -2.74
N GLN A 38 -17.06 4.82 -2.85
CA GLN A 38 -17.73 5.46 -1.71
C GLN A 38 -17.97 4.45 -0.59
N GLY A 39 -18.51 3.28 -0.91
CA GLY A 39 -18.79 2.25 0.08
C GLY A 39 -17.54 1.66 0.75
N LEU A 40 -16.42 1.59 0.02
CA LEU A 40 -15.13 1.18 0.60
C LEU A 40 -14.60 2.23 1.56
N PHE A 41 -14.67 3.51 1.16
CA PHE A 41 -14.20 4.62 2.00
C PHE A 41 -14.96 4.69 3.32
N GLU A 42 -16.30 4.66 3.29
CA GLU A 42 -17.15 4.72 4.49
C GLU A 42 -16.87 3.56 5.44
N ARG A 43 -16.73 2.36 4.90
CA ARG A 43 -16.42 1.18 5.70
C ARG A 43 -15.07 1.28 6.39
N LEU A 44 -14.01 1.60 5.63
CA LEU A 44 -12.67 1.75 6.19
C LEU A 44 -12.62 2.85 7.25
N PHE A 45 -13.34 3.93 7.02
CA PHE A 45 -13.42 5.03 7.98
C PHE A 45 -14.06 4.57 9.30
N ASN A 46 -15.12 3.76 9.24
CA ASN A 46 -15.74 3.17 10.42
C ASN A 46 -14.82 2.19 11.17
N ASP A 47 -13.92 1.51 10.44
CA ASP A 47 -12.89 0.62 10.98
C ASP A 47 -11.63 1.38 11.46
N GLY A 48 -11.66 2.71 11.49
CA GLY A 48 -10.55 3.54 11.94
C GLY A 48 -9.43 3.72 10.91
N ILE A 49 -9.70 3.40 9.65
CA ILE A 49 -8.75 3.52 8.54
C ILE A 49 -9.12 4.71 7.64
N ASN A 50 -8.24 5.68 7.54
CA ASN A 50 -8.39 6.80 6.61
C ASN A 50 -7.73 6.48 5.26
N LEU A 51 -8.53 6.19 4.25
CA LEU A 51 -8.06 5.88 2.89
C LEU A 51 -7.61 7.15 2.17
N VAL A 52 -6.32 7.21 1.83
CA VAL A 52 -5.71 8.31 1.07
C VAL A 52 -5.39 7.84 -0.34
N THR A 53 -6.01 8.45 -1.34
CA THR A 53 -5.80 8.13 -2.77
C THR A 53 -5.57 9.39 -3.59
N GLY A 54 -4.97 9.23 -4.76
CA GLY A 54 -4.93 10.31 -5.75
C GLY A 54 -6.32 10.68 -6.27
N VAL A 55 -6.52 11.93 -6.64
CA VAL A 55 -7.78 12.40 -7.23
C VAL A 55 -7.87 11.95 -8.69
N ARG A 56 -9.03 11.46 -9.12
CA ARG A 56 -9.31 11.21 -10.55
C ARG A 56 -9.59 12.53 -11.27
N SER A 57 -9.34 12.57 -12.57
CA SER A 57 -9.53 13.78 -13.39
C SER A 57 -10.97 14.33 -13.38
N ASN A 58 -11.95 13.46 -13.17
CA ASN A 58 -13.37 13.80 -13.09
C ASN A 58 -13.88 14.09 -11.68
N MET A 59 -12.99 14.11 -10.67
CA MET A 59 -13.36 14.43 -9.30
C MET A 59 -12.99 15.86 -8.96
N LYS A 60 -13.78 16.49 -8.08
CA LYS A 60 -13.43 17.79 -7.52
C LYS A 60 -12.10 17.71 -6.77
N ASN A 61 -11.25 18.72 -6.95
CA ASN A 61 -10.01 18.81 -6.20
C ASN A 61 -10.31 18.85 -4.70
N LYS A 62 -9.67 17.94 -3.97
CA LYS A 62 -9.74 17.90 -2.51
C LYS A 62 -8.41 18.41 -1.95
N LEU A 63 -8.50 19.34 -1.01
CA LEU A 63 -7.31 19.80 -0.29
C LEU A 63 -6.72 18.59 0.47
N MET A 64 -5.48 18.27 0.15
CA MET A 64 -4.73 17.20 0.77
C MET A 64 -3.51 17.80 1.47
N PRO A 65 -3.25 17.47 2.75
CA PRO A 65 -2.05 17.88 3.43
C PRO A 65 -0.80 17.54 2.61
N LEU A 66 0.21 18.41 2.65
CA LEU A 66 1.46 18.21 1.91
C LEU A 66 2.11 16.87 2.27
N TYR A 67 2.08 16.52 3.53
CA TYR A 67 2.57 15.24 4.04
C TYR A 67 1.91 14.04 3.34
N ASP A 68 0.59 14.01 3.27
CA ASP A 68 -0.15 12.93 2.63
C ASP A 68 0.14 12.85 1.12
N ARG A 69 0.36 14.00 0.47
CA ARG A 69 0.77 14.08 -0.94
C ARG A 69 2.15 13.49 -1.16
N ILE A 70 3.10 13.74 -0.26
CA ILE A 70 4.45 13.18 -0.33
C ILE A 70 4.39 11.66 -0.13
N LEU A 71 3.67 11.18 0.89
CA LEU A 71 3.50 9.74 1.14
C LEU A 71 2.83 9.03 -0.03
N LEU A 72 1.82 9.65 -0.62
CA LEU A 72 1.14 9.10 -1.78
C LEU A 72 2.07 8.97 -3.00
N ARG A 73 3.01 9.90 -3.21
CA ARG A 73 4.06 9.79 -4.24
C ARG A 73 5.06 8.68 -3.91
N LYS A 74 5.45 8.56 -2.65
CA LYS A 74 6.37 7.51 -2.17
C LYS A 74 5.78 6.10 -2.26
N ARG A 75 4.49 5.95 -2.55
CA ARG A 75 3.83 4.66 -2.80
C ARG A 75 4.54 3.82 -3.88
N SER A 76 5.23 4.46 -4.82
CA SER A 76 6.02 3.77 -5.84
C SER A 76 7.07 2.78 -5.27
N VAL A 77 7.42 2.90 -3.99
CA VAL A 77 8.25 1.90 -3.30
C VAL A 77 7.65 0.49 -3.37
N ILE A 78 6.31 0.37 -3.42
CA ILE A 78 5.61 -0.91 -3.57
C ILE A 78 5.94 -1.57 -4.92
N GLU A 79 6.06 -0.76 -5.97
CA GLU A 79 6.44 -1.23 -7.31
C GLU A 79 7.87 -1.79 -7.30
N THR A 80 8.79 -1.11 -6.62
CA THR A 80 10.17 -1.58 -6.43
C THR A 80 10.21 -2.88 -5.64
N ILE A 81 9.46 -2.99 -4.54
CA ILE A 81 9.37 -4.24 -3.75
C ILE A 81 8.81 -5.38 -4.59
N ASN A 82 7.76 -5.11 -5.37
CA ASN A 82 7.18 -6.11 -6.26
C ASN A 82 8.16 -6.55 -7.35
N ASP A 83 8.96 -5.63 -7.87
CA ASP A 83 10.00 -5.92 -8.86
C ASP A 83 11.13 -6.78 -8.26
N GLU A 84 11.58 -6.47 -7.07
CA GLU A 84 12.56 -7.29 -6.34
C GLU A 84 12.04 -8.69 -6.03
N LEU A 85 10.79 -8.82 -5.59
CA LEU A 85 10.16 -10.12 -5.36
C LEU A 85 10.05 -10.94 -6.66
N LYS A 86 9.71 -10.30 -7.77
CA LYS A 86 9.55 -10.97 -9.06
C LYS A 86 10.90 -11.37 -9.67
N ASN A 87 11.84 -10.44 -9.73
CA ASN A 87 13.06 -10.59 -10.54
C ASN A 87 14.24 -11.12 -9.72
N VAL A 88 14.39 -10.72 -8.47
CA VAL A 88 15.48 -11.19 -7.61
C VAL A 88 15.08 -12.45 -6.83
N ALA A 89 13.93 -12.43 -6.16
CA ALA A 89 13.42 -13.61 -5.44
C ALA A 89 12.66 -14.61 -6.33
N GLN A 90 12.59 -14.35 -7.64
CA GLN A 90 12.05 -15.25 -8.68
C GLN A 90 10.61 -15.74 -8.45
N LEU A 91 9.77 -14.92 -7.83
CA LEU A 91 8.40 -15.29 -7.48
C LEU A 91 7.54 -15.73 -8.68
N VAL A 92 7.80 -15.17 -9.87
CA VAL A 92 6.95 -15.34 -11.07
C VAL A 92 7.47 -16.43 -12.02
N HIS A 93 8.73 -16.84 -11.91
CA HIS A 93 9.37 -17.73 -12.90
C HIS A 93 9.07 -19.22 -12.72
N SER A 94 8.07 -19.56 -11.92
CA SER A 94 7.74 -20.94 -11.62
C SER A 94 6.37 -21.33 -12.19
N ARG A 95 6.37 -22.31 -13.10
CA ARG A 95 5.14 -22.95 -13.60
C ARG A 95 4.70 -24.04 -12.61
N HIS A 96 4.06 -23.64 -11.52
CA HIS A 96 3.57 -24.61 -10.55
C HIS A 96 2.26 -25.25 -11.02
N ARG A 97 2.25 -26.59 -11.06
CA ARG A 97 1.05 -27.38 -11.32
C ARG A 97 0.22 -27.64 -10.06
N SER A 98 0.78 -27.38 -8.89
CA SER A 98 0.15 -27.58 -7.60
C SER A 98 0.05 -26.25 -6.84
N ILE A 99 -1.09 -26.01 -6.19
CA ILE A 99 -1.31 -24.87 -5.30
C ILE A 99 -0.32 -24.88 -4.13
N PHE A 100 0.00 -26.06 -3.62
CA PHE A 100 0.98 -26.20 -2.54
C PHE A 100 2.37 -25.74 -2.96
N ASN A 101 2.86 -26.18 -4.13
CA ASN A 101 4.17 -25.75 -4.64
C ASN A 101 4.19 -24.25 -4.95
N PHE A 102 3.09 -23.68 -5.44
CA PHE A 102 2.97 -22.24 -5.62
C PHE A 102 3.05 -21.51 -4.28
N ALA A 103 2.30 -21.93 -3.26
CA ALA A 103 2.35 -21.34 -1.93
C ALA A 103 3.74 -21.41 -1.31
N MET A 104 4.41 -22.55 -1.42
CA MET A 104 5.80 -22.73 -0.94
C MET A 104 6.77 -21.79 -1.64
N ASN A 105 6.62 -21.58 -2.96
CA ASN A 105 7.44 -20.65 -3.70
C ASN A 105 7.20 -19.21 -3.23
N VAL A 106 5.95 -18.80 -3.03
CA VAL A 106 5.61 -17.46 -2.49
C VAL A 106 6.25 -17.25 -1.12
N LEU A 107 6.09 -18.21 -0.22
CA LEU A 107 6.67 -18.13 1.12
C LEU A 107 8.20 -18.08 1.08
N SER A 108 8.84 -18.89 0.22
CA SER A 108 10.29 -18.87 0.04
C SER A 108 10.79 -17.54 -0.51
N ALA A 109 10.07 -16.94 -1.46
CA ALA A 109 10.43 -15.63 -2.02
C ALA A 109 10.29 -14.51 -0.97
N ILE A 110 9.24 -14.54 -0.15
CA ILE A 110 9.06 -13.58 0.96
C ILE A 110 10.15 -13.78 2.02
N ALA A 111 10.48 -15.02 2.34
CA ALA A 111 11.57 -15.33 3.27
C ALA A 111 12.91 -14.84 2.73
N ALA A 112 13.24 -15.13 1.48
CA ALA A 112 14.45 -14.63 0.81
C ALA A 112 14.52 -13.10 0.83
N TYR A 113 13.42 -12.43 0.52
CA TYR A 113 13.31 -10.97 0.58
C TYR A 113 13.59 -10.43 2.00
N SER A 114 13.20 -11.17 3.05
CA SER A 114 13.44 -10.75 4.44
C SER A 114 14.93 -10.65 4.79
N PHE A 115 15.80 -11.38 4.07
CA PHE A 115 17.26 -11.38 4.24
C PHE A 115 17.99 -10.36 3.38
N PHE A 116 17.30 -9.61 2.52
CA PHE A 116 17.97 -8.58 1.71
C PHE A 116 18.57 -7.50 2.62
N GLU A 117 19.85 -7.18 2.42
CA GLU A 117 20.56 -6.17 3.20
C GLU A 117 19.98 -4.76 2.97
N LYS A 118 19.63 -4.46 1.73
CA LYS A 118 19.01 -3.19 1.34
C LYS A 118 17.59 -3.42 0.88
N LYS A 119 16.65 -2.90 1.63
CA LYS A 119 15.22 -2.94 1.27
C LYS A 119 14.73 -1.55 0.92
N PRO A 120 13.88 -1.41 -0.11
CA PRO A 120 13.23 -0.14 -0.40
C PRO A 120 12.49 0.37 0.83
N ALA A 121 12.76 1.60 1.21
CA ALA A 121 12.14 2.24 2.36
C ALA A 121 11.58 3.62 1.98
N VAL A 122 10.53 4.02 2.68
CA VAL A 122 9.99 5.37 2.58
C VAL A 122 10.74 6.25 3.58
N ASN A 123 11.87 6.81 3.19
CA ASN A 123 12.57 7.79 4.00
C ASN A 123 11.89 9.16 3.81
N ILE A 124 11.36 9.70 4.89
CA ILE A 124 10.77 11.02 4.92
C ILE A 124 11.57 11.82 5.94
N ASP A 125 12.64 12.44 5.47
CA ASP A 125 13.38 13.42 6.25
C ASP A 125 12.56 14.72 6.24
N PHE A 126 11.71 14.90 7.25
CA PHE A 126 11.18 16.21 7.55
C PHE A 126 12.20 16.92 8.43
N ALA A 127 12.93 17.85 7.85
CA ALA A 127 13.35 18.99 8.61
C ALA A 127 12.05 19.69 9.06
N ILE A 128 11.60 19.40 10.26
CA ILE A 128 10.62 20.22 10.96
C ILE A 128 11.38 21.51 11.29
N GLU A 129 11.47 22.41 10.33
CA GLU A 129 11.66 23.81 10.66
C GLU A 129 10.46 24.19 11.52
N GLN A 130 10.65 24.17 12.80
CA GLN A 130 9.78 24.86 13.74
C GLN A 130 9.87 26.34 13.39
N HIS A 131 9.12 26.74 12.39
CA HIS A 131 8.73 28.12 12.25
C HIS A 131 7.77 28.41 13.41
N SER A 132 8.35 28.74 14.56
CA SER A 132 7.68 29.45 15.62
C SER A 132 7.41 30.91 15.17
N GLY A 133 6.84 31.06 13.99
CA GLY A 133 6.28 32.30 13.48
C GLY A 133 4.82 32.35 13.87
N GLN A 134 4.56 32.74 15.11
CA GLN A 134 3.22 33.15 15.51
C GLN A 134 2.86 34.39 14.69
N LEU A 135 2.07 34.19 13.64
CA LEU A 135 1.43 35.31 12.94
C LEU A 135 0.41 35.91 13.90
N THR A 136 0.78 36.95 14.61
CA THR A 136 -0.16 37.87 15.25
C THR A 136 -0.85 38.64 14.14
N LEU A 137 -2.10 38.30 13.87
CA LEU A 137 -3.02 39.12 13.11
C LEU A 137 -3.51 40.24 14.03
N PHE A 138 -3.08 41.45 13.74
CA PHE A 138 -3.77 42.68 14.14
C PHE A 138 -4.64 43.17 13.01
#